data_7d18f3dc099584be0c3bc8c16034968c
#
_entry.id   7d18f3dc099584be0c3bc8c16034968c
#
_cell.length_a   1.000
_cell.length_b   1.000
_cell.length_c   1.000
_cell.angle_alpha   90.00
_cell.angle_beta   90.00
_cell.angle_gamma   90.00
#
_symmetry.space_group_name_H-M   'P 1'
#
loop_
_entity.id
_entity.type
_entity.pdbx_description
1 polymer ?
#
loop_
_entity_poly.entity_id
_entity_poly.type
_entity_poly.pdbx_seq_one_letter_code
_entity_poly.pdbx_strand_id
1 'polypeptide(L)'
;MLFGSPTKKASPHENIFTVGIGGAAGDGAREAGASLAELLNDFSFEAFVSFDYPSLIRGGHNFSRVSFSGEKIHSDHSALDVLVALNEETLTIHRNELHKDAVVLADSFEKEDLERFGANAVVLPMKEFAQKIGAPPITRTSAALGAACYLLGFSLDNMKAVLNDVFKNKSLDANLKLAEMGYEHLEKLQFRHWKKLTPQRKEEAELTDGNTAFAKGLVAAGLDFYFAYPMTPSSSILHFLAKQQKEYKIKVVQPESELAVINMALGAAYAGKRAAVGTATGGFALMQEVFALSGMAELPLAIAVSQRYAPATGTPTYTSQGDLQFVLHSGHGEFPRIVLAPGDPKEAFACGAEALNFAWKYQTPVIVLLDRQLSESLETSAANPAKIAVERGKIAEGVPENYGRYKITPDGISPMIFPGTPGAVVKVDSYEHDENGIAIDEAEKVKAMGDKRFAKAGSIAKEMGAHNTIKVYGDKSSRDVIVFWGSTKGAVLEAAKYLAKPVKLLQIVWMEPFDAERVAAELGGAKTIIDVETNRTAQLAALIREKTGVRIDKKILQYNARPFDPLELAEKINNYLK
;
A
#
# COMPACT_ATOMS: atom_id res chain seq x y z
N MET A 1 -30.08 7.59 -30.97
CA MET A 1 -28.97 7.96 -31.87
C MET A 1 -28.43 9.30 -31.46
N LEU A 2 -27.31 9.34 -30.80
CA LEU A 2 -26.43 10.51 -30.67
C LEU A 2 -25.04 9.92 -30.38
N PHE A 3 -24.29 9.64 -31.43
CA PHE A 3 -22.87 9.34 -31.35
C PHE A 3 -22.16 10.67 -31.05
N GLY A 4 -21.68 10.84 -29.83
CA GLY A 4 -20.74 11.89 -29.50
C GLY A 4 -19.47 11.69 -30.31
N SER A 5 -19.02 12.75 -30.99
CA SER A 5 -17.74 12.83 -31.67
C SER A 5 -16.60 12.45 -30.71
N PRO A 6 -15.50 11.84 -31.19
CA PRO A 6 -14.35 11.51 -30.36
C PRO A 6 -13.78 12.82 -29.80
N THR A 7 -13.90 13.02 -28.50
CA THR A 7 -13.23 14.10 -27.78
C THR A 7 -11.74 14.00 -28.07
N LYS A 8 -11.11 15.09 -28.56
CA LYS A 8 -9.65 15.20 -28.66
C LYS A 8 -9.06 14.74 -27.31
N LYS A 9 -8.23 13.70 -27.33
CA LYS A 9 -7.46 13.30 -26.14
C LYS A 9 -6.70 14.54 -25.65
N ALA A 10 -6.99 14.96 -24.43
CA ALA A 10 -6.26 16.03 -23.77
C ALA A 10 -4.77 15.68 -23.73
N SER A 11 -3.89 16.67 -23.82
CA SER A 11 -2.46 16.42 -23.60
C SER A 11 -2.26 15.90 -22.18
N PRO A 12 -1.29 15.02 -21.90
CA PRO A 12 -1.08 14.39 -20.59
C PRO A 12 -1.03 15.36 -19.40
N HIS A 13 -0.65 16.61 -19.65
CA HIS A 13 -0.45 17.67 -18.65
C HIS A 13 -1.66 18.63 -18.49
N GLU A 14 -2.80 18.36 -19.13
CA GLU A 14 -3.89 19.34 -19.07
C GLU A 14 -4.71 19.28 -17.77
N ASN A 15 -4.79 18.14 -17.10
CA ASN A 15 -5.66 17.91 -15.94
C ASN A 15 -4.95 17.41 -14.68
N ILE A 16 -3.65 17.12 -14.73
CA ILE A 16 -2.85 16.67 -13.58
C ILE A 16 -1.76 17.70 -13.31
N PHE A 17 -1.52 17.94 -12.03
CA PHE A 17 -0.56 18.90 -11.54
C PHE A 17 0.38 18.24 -10.54
N THR A 18 1.68 18.47 -10.67
CA THR A 18 2.67 17.82 -9.81
C THR A 18 3.60 18.83 -9.16
N VAL A 19 3.66 18.80 -7.81
CA VAL A 19 4.56 19.60 -6.99
C VAL A 19 5.63 18.69 -6.41
N GLY A 20 6.90 18.99 -6.68
CA GLY A 20 8.05 18.38 -6.04
C GLY A 20 8.55 19.23 -4.89
N ILE A 21 8.87 18.62 -3.73
CA ILE A 21 9.46 19.30 -2.59
C ILE A 21 10.70 18.52 -2.16
N GLY A 22 11.88 19.11 -2.26
CA GLY A 22 13.13 18.42 -1.99
C GLY A 22 14.06 19.17 -1.06
N GLY A 23 14.85 18.42 -0.27
CA GLY A 23 15.82 18.93 0.67
C GLY A 23 16.64 17.82 1.33
N ALA A 24 17.51 18.18 2.27
CA ALA A 24 18.24 17.20 3.06
C ALA A 24 17.33 16.52 4.10
N ALA A 25 17.76 15.36 4.59
CA ALA A 25 17.07 14.70 5.71
C ALA A 25 16.98 15.64 6.92
N GLY A 26 15.76 15.84 7.42
CA GLY A 26 15.46 16.79 8.51
C GLY A 26 14.99 18.17 8.05
N ASP A 27 15.00 18.48 6.77
CA ASP A 27 14.48 19.75 6.22
C ASP A 27 12.93 19.83 6.18
N GLY A 28 12.24 18.72 6.45
CA GLY A 28 10.77 18.70 6.50
C GLY A 28 10.09 18.46 5.12
N ALA A 29 10.83 18.00 4.12
CA ALA A 29 10.26 17.77 2.76
C ALA A 29 9.10 16.75 2.77
N ARG A 30 9.18 15.69 3.58
CA ARG A 30 8.13 14.68 3.71
C ARG A 30 6.85 15.25 4.33
N GLU A 31 7.00 15.96 5.44
CA GLU A 31 5.89 16.60 6.15
C GLU A 31 5.23 17.67 5.29
N ALA A 32 6.02 18.45 4.54
CA ALA A 32 5.48 19.46 3.62
C ALA A 32 4.65 18.83 2.49
N GLY A 33 5.15 17.73 1.88
CA GLY A 33 4.39 17.00 0.86
C GLY A 33 3.08 16.43 1.39
N ALA A 34 3.11 15.82 2.57
CA ALA A 34 1.90 15.30 3.21
C ALA A 34 0.91 16.43 3.55
N SER A 35 1.38 17.54 4.13
CA SER A 35 0.53 18.69 4.46
C SER A 35 -0.09 19.36 3.23
N LEU A 36 0.66 19.44 2.11
CA LEU A 36 0.11 19.93 0.85
C LEU A 36 -1.02 19.00 0.35
N ALA A 37 -0.81 17.71 0.44
CA ALA A 37 -1.83 16.75 0.00
C ALA A 37 -3.07 16.75 0.90
N GLU A 38 -2.91 16.90 2.23
CA GLU A 38 -4.03 17.09 3.15
C GLU A 38 -4.84 18.32 2.77
N LEU A 39 -4.16 19.45 2.53
CA LEU A 39 -4.81 20.70 2.08
C LEU A 39 -5.56 20.50 0.76
N LEU A 40 -4.96 19.81 -0.22
CA LEU A 40 -5.61 19.53 -1.50
C LEU A 40 -6.82 18.60 -1.33
N ASN A 41 -6.71 17.61 -0.45
CA ASN A 41 -7.81 16.70 -0.12
C ASN A 41 -8.99 17.46 0.51
N ASP A 42 -8.73 18.40 1.42
CA ASP A 42 -9.76 19.23 2.05
C ASP A 42 -10.43 20.19 1.05
N PHE A 43 -9.69 20.65 0.04
CA PHE A 43 -10.25 21.36 -1.12
C PHE A 43 -10.93 20.45 -2.15
N SER A 44 -11.16 19.18 -1.82
CA SER A 44 -11.84 18.20 -2.67
C SER A 44 -11.12 17.85 -3.98
N PHE A 45 -9.80 17.98 -4.02
CA PHE A 45 -8.98 17.40 -5.07
C PHE A 45 -8.66 15.93 -4.77
N GLU A 46 -8.38 15.19 -5.82
CA GLU A 46 -7.77 13.87 -5.75
C GLU A 46 -6.25 14.03 -5.73
N ALA A 47 -5.57 13.43 -4.76
CA ALA A 47 -4.12 13.54 -4.59
C ALA A 47 -3.46 12.17 -4.48
N PHE A 48 -2.24 12.07 -5.01
CA PHE A 48 -1.33 10.95 -4.83
C PHE A 48 0.05 11.48 -4.44
N VAL A 49 0.64 10.92 -3.38
CA VAL A 49 1.96 11.36 -2.88
C VAL A 49 2.92 10.20 -2.81
N SER A 50 4.04 10.34 -3.47
CA SER A 50 5.19 9.44 -3.29
C SER A 50 6.32 10.13 -2.53
N PHE A 51 7.10 9.34 -1.79
CA PHE A 51 8.23 9.81 -1.00
C PHE A 51 9.49 9.07 -1.42
N ASP A 52 10.53 9.81 -1.79
CA ASP A 52 11.88 9.28 -1.99
C ASP A 52 12.78 9.73 -0.84
N TYR A 53 13.40 8.79 -0.16
CA TYR A 53 14.36 9.06 0.89
C TYR A 53 15.39 7.93 1.00
N PRO A 54 16.67 8.24 1.21
CA PRO A 54 17.67 7.21 1.43
C PRO A 54 17.53 6.61 2.82
N SER A 55 17.94 5.35 2.98
CA SER A 55 18.00 4.70 4.30
C SER A 55 19.21 5.18 5.11
N LEU A 56 19.29 6.48 5.34
CA LEU A 56 20.36 7.13 6.09
C LEU A 56 19.79 7.86 7.30
N ILE A 57 20.52 7.81 8.44
CA ILE A 57 20.11 8.50 9.67
C ILE A 57 20.29 10.02 9.53
N ARG A 58 21.31 10.46 8.79
CA ARG A 58 21.60 11.87 8.50
C ARG A 58 22.14 12.01 7.08
N GLY A 59 21.82 13.15 6.46
CA GLY A 59 22.21 13.44 5.08
C GLY A 59 21.38 12.66 4.06
N GLY A 60 21.71 12.86 2.78
CA GLY A 60 20.96 12.33 1.67
C GLY A 60 19.76 13.20 1.28
N HIS A 61 19.31 13.01 0.05
CA HIS A 61 18.25 13.79 -0.54
C HIS A 61 16.88 13.17 -0.24
N ASN A 62 15.99 13.93 0.40
CA ASN A 62 14.60 13.59 0.63
C ASN A 62 13.71 14.35 -0.36
N PHE A 63 12.77 13.67 -0.96
CA PHE A 63 11.88 14.24 -1.95
C PHE A 63 10.43 13.76 -1.78
N SER A 64 9.48 14.68 -1.83
CA SER A 64 8.05 14.39 -1.92
C SER A 64 7.53 14.83 -3.28
N ARG A 65 6.82 13.94 -3.96
CA ARG A 65 6.12 14.26 -5.20
C ARG A 65 4.63 14.19 -4.93
N VAL A 66 3.94 15.32 -5.08
CA VAL A 66 2.51 15.47 -4.86
C VAL A 66 1.86 15.71 -6.21
N SER A 67 1.21 14.68 -6.76
CA SER A 67 0.40 14.80 -7.96
C SER A 67 -1.07 14.93 -7.57
N PHE A 68 -1.82 15.83 -8.20
CA PHE A 68 -3.22 16.02 -7.91
C PHE A 68 -4.03 16.44 -9.15
N SER A 69 -5.34 16.21 -9.07
CA SER A 69 -6.29 16.48 -10.16
C SER A 69 -7.68 16.75 -9.60
N GLY A 70 -8.56 17.35 -10.42
CA GLY A 70 -9.99 17.38 -10.13
C GLY A 70 -10.67 16.02 -10.29
N GLU A 71 -10.08 15.12 -11.07
CA GLU A 71 -10.56 13.76 -11.29
C GLU A 71 -9.68 12.75 -10.56
N LYS A 72 -10.16 11.50 -10.41
CA LYS A 72 -9.40 10.43 -9.73
C LYS A 72 -8.03 10.22 -10.37
N ILE A 73 -7.00 10.29 -9.54
CA ILE A 73 -5.60 9.97 -9.86
C ILE A 73 -5.19 8.71 -9.10
N HIS A 74 -4.42 7.84 -9.74
CA HIS A 74 -4.03 6.54 -9.21
C HIS A 74 -2.52 6.37 -9.00
N SER A 75 -1.72 7.31 -9.49
CA SER A 75 -0.26 7.30 -9.40
C SER A 75 0.28 8.71 -9.54
N ASP A 76 1.50 8.92 -9.08
CA ASP A 76 2.24 10.15 -9.33
C ASP A 76 2.72 10.23 -10.79
N HIS A 77 3.05 11.44 -11.21
CA HIS A 77 3.64 11.75 -12.51
C HIS A 77 5.04 12.33 -12.32
N SER A 78 5.99 11.94 -13.18
CA SER A 78 7.37 12.36 -13.05
C SER A 78 7.60 13.83 -13.41
N ALA A 79 6.85 14.38 -14.38
CA ALA A 79 6.98 15.77 -14.80
C ALA A 79 6.49 16.75 -13.74
N LEU A 80 7.36 17.66 -13.29
CA LEU A 80 7.09 18.62 -12.24
C LEU A 80 6.60 19.95 -12.81
N ASP A 81 5.51 20.44 -12.30
CA ASP A 81 4.97 21.76 -12.58
C ASP A 81 5.50 22.82 -11.60
N VAL A 82 5.69 22.44 -10.34
CA VAL A 82 6.34 23.25 -9.32
C VAL A 82 7.43 22.44 -8.65
N LEU A 83 8.62 23.02 -8.50
CA LEU A 83 9.70 22.47 -7.70
C LEU A 83 10.02 23.41 -6.53
N VAL A 84 9.83 22.94 -5.31
CA VAL A 84 10.30 23.59 -4.10
C VAL A 84 11.68 23.03 -3.76
N ALA A 85 12.71 23.84 -3.91
CA ALA A 85 14.08 23.45 -3.64
C ALA A 85 14.57 24.07 -2.33
N LEU A 86 14.74 23.22 -1.30
CA LEU A 86 15.28 23.63 0.00
C LEU A 86 16.81 23.70 0.02
N ASN A 87 17.46 23.14 -1.03
CA ASN A 87 18.90 23.13 -1.24
C ASN A 87 19.23 22.97 -2.73
N GLU A 88 20.52 23.18 -3.09
CA GLU A 88 21.02 23.10 -4.47
C GLU A 88 20.98 21.67 -5.03
N GLU A 89 21.18 20.66 -4.19
CA GLU A 89 21.11 19.26 -4.60
C GLU A 89 19.76 18.92 -5.22
N THR A 90 18.66 19.46 -4.66
CA THR A 90 17.30 19.31 -5.21
C THR A 90 17.19 19.83 -6.64
N LEU A 91 17.72 21.01 -6.92
CA LEU A 91 17.70 21.58 -8.27
C LEU A 91 18.50 20.70 -9.25
N THR A 92 19.68 20.25 -8.82
CA THR A 92 20.56 19.44 -9.66
C THR A 92 19.92 18.10 -10.03
N ILE A 93 19.33 17.41 -9.04
CA ILE A 93 18.74 16.07 -9.23
C ILE A 93 17.49 16.14 -10.11
N HIS A 94 16.59 17.12 -9.85
CA HIS A 94 15.26 17.15 -10.46
C HIS A 94 15.15 18.07 -11.69
N ARG A 95 16.25 18.67 -12.14
CA ARG A 95 16.27 19.57 -13.30
C ARG A 95 15.61 18.99 -14.54
N ASN A 96 15.84 17.72 -14.84
CA ASN A 96 15.34 17.06 -16.03
C ASN A 96 13.86 16.62 -15.91
N GLU A 97 13.29 16.73 -14.72
CA GLU A 97 11.88 16.42 -14.46
C GLU A 97 10.97 17.67 -14.60
N LEU A 98 11.58 18.87 -14.76
CA LEU A 98 10.81 20.11 -14.86
C LEU A 98 10.03 20.18 -16.18
N HIS A 99 8.73 20.44 -16.09
CA HIS A 99 7.92 20.81 -17.26
C HIS A 99 8.44 22.14 -17.84
N LYS A 100 8.26 22.36 -19.15
CA LYS A 100 8.75 23.57 -19.85
C LYS A 100 8.30 24.90 -19.22
N ASP A 101 7.12 24.90 -18.58
CA ASP A 101 6.52 26.08 -17.93
C ASP A 101 6.59 25.98 -16.39
N ALA A 102 7.43 25.08 -15.84
CA ALA A 102 7.55 24.84 -14.42
C ALA A 102 7.96 26.09 -13.64
N VAL A 103 7.48 26.17 -12.39
CA VAL A 103 7.90 27.19 -11.42
C VAL A 103 8.87 26.58 -10.44
N VAL A 104 10.01 27.20 -10.25
CA VAL A 104 11.01 26.81 -9.25
C VAL A 104 10.96 27.80 -8.09
N LEU A 105 10.62 27.32 -6.89
CA LEU A 105 10.67 28.07 -5.65
C LEU A 105 11.93 27.64 -4.86
N ALA A 106 12.92 28.49 -4.81
CA ALA A 106 14.21 28.14 -4.23
C ALA A 106 14.53 28.92 -2.95
N ASP A 107 14.96 28.22 -1.90
CA ASP A 107 15.32 28.81 -0.59
C ASP A 107 16.78 29.25 -0.58
N SER A 108 17.02 30.53 -0.34
CA SER A 108 18.38 31.08 -0.09
C SER A 108 19.38 30.93 -1.26
N PHE A 109 18.93 31.18 -2.47
CA PHE A 109 19.76 31.20 -3.68
C PHE A 109 20.02 32.64 -4.14
N GLU A 110 21.17 32.86 -4.77
CA GLU A 110 21.41 34.09 -5.52
C GLU A 110 20.57 34.09 -6.81
N LYS A 111 20.12 35.27 -7.20
CA LYS A 111 19.23 35.40 -8.37
C LYS A 111 19.91 34.92 -9.65
N GLU A 112 21.21 35.19 -9.80
CA GLU A 112 22.02 34.79 -10.94
C GLU A 112 22.14 33.27 -11.09
N ASP A 113 22.14 32.53 -9.98
CA ASP A 113 22.16 31.06 -10.01
C ASP A 113 20.82 30.49 -10.47
N LEU A 114 19.71 31.15 -10.12
CA LEU A 114 18.38 30.74 -10.57
C LEU A 114 18.11 31.05 -12.05
N GLU A 115 18.76 32.06 -12.63
CA GLU A 115 18.62 32.36 -14.08
C GLU A 115 19.03 31.18 -14.97
N ARG A 116 19.90 30.29 -14.46
CA ARG A 116 20.28 29.03 -15.14
C ARG A 116 19.14 28.03 -15.27
N PHE A 117 18.09 28.17 -14.44
CA PHE A 117 16.92 27.29 -14.44
C PHE A 117 15.72 27.84 -15.21
N GLY A 118 15.84 29.03 -15.81
CA GLY A 118 14.82 29.63 -16.68
C GLY A 118 13.99 30.73 -16.02
N ALA A 119 13.14 31.37 -16.82
CA ALA A 119 12.40 32.57 -16.45
C ALA A 119 11.39 32.43 -15.30
N ASN A 120 11.02 31.20 -14.91
CA ASN A 120 10.03 30.93 -13.86
C ASN A 120 10.65 30.61 -12.49
N ALA A 121 11.93 30.88 -12.28
CA ALA A 121 12.59 30.66 -10.99
C ALA A 121 12.37 31.86 -10.05
N VAL A 122 11.99 31.60 -8.81
CA VAL A 122 11.70 32.60 -7.78
C VAL A 122 12.45 32.28 -6.51
N VAL A 123 13.16 33.27 -5.97
CA VAL A 123 13.74 33.18 -4.63
C VAL A 123 12.60 33.28 -3.60
N LEU A 124 12.40 32.22 -2.85
CA LEU A 124 11.48 32.19 -1.71
C LEU A 124 12.32 32.04 -0.42
N PRO A 125 12.58 33.12 0.32
CA PRO A 125 13.57 33.12 1.41
C PRO A 125 13.00 32.49 2.68
N MET A 126 12.72 31.18 2.64
CA MET A 126 12.04 30.44 3.69
C MET A 126 12.83 30.41 5.00
N LYS A 127 14.16 30.31 4.93
CA LYS A 127 15.04 30.39 6.11
C LYS A 127 14.97 31.76 6.80
N GLU A 128 15.01 32.83 6.01
CA GLU A 128 14.92 34.19 6.53
C GLU A 128 13.56 34.44 7.17
N PHE A 129 12.48 33.94 6.57
CA PHE A 129 11.15 34.04 7.13
C PHE A 129 11.06 33.36 8.50
N ALA A 130 11.58 32.13 8.62
CA ALA A 130 11.60 31.42 9.90
C ALA A 130 12.44 32.16 10.95
N GLN A 131 13.63 32.66 10.60
CA GLN A 131 14.48 33.43 11.48
C GLN A 131 13.79 34.74 11.97
N LYS A 132 13.13 35.44 11.06
CA LYS A 132 12.44 36.71 11.35
C LYS A 132 11.35 36.58 12.43
N ILE A 133 10.70 35.44 12.51
CA ILE A 133 9.65 35.19 13.52
C ILE A 133 10.12 34.31 14.67
N GLY A 134 11.41 33.93 14.71
CA GLY A 134 11.97 33.05 15.75
C GLY A 134 11.39 31.62 15.71
N ALA A 135 10.95 31.15 14.55
CA ALA A 135 10.36 29.83 14.40
C ALA A 135 11.42 28.72 14.24
N PRO A 136 11.13 27.46 14.63
CA PRO A 136 12.03 26.33 14.40
C PRO A 136 12.36 26.17 12.90
N PRO A 137 13.61 25.86 12.51
CA PRO A 137 14.01 25.76 11.10
C PRO A 137 13.16 24.77 10.27
N ILE A 138 12.67 23.69 10.88
CA ILE A 138 11.84 22.69 10.22
C ILE A 138 10.48 23.26 9.75
N THR A 139 9.98 24.33 10.37
CA THR A 139 8.69 24.94 10.00
C THR A 139 8.78 25.81 8.75
N ARG A 140 9.98 26.10 8.23
CA ARG A 140 10.20 26.96 7.05
C ARG A 140 9.45 26.49 5.81
N THR A 141 9.23 25.18 5.67
CA THR A 141 8.51 24.59 4.55
C THR A 141 7.04 25.03 4.47
N SER A 142 6.47 25.54 5.57
CA SER A 142 5.12 26.13 5.54
C SER A 142 5.03 27.38 4.65
N ALA A 143 6.13 28.10 4.46
CA ALA A 143 6.17 29.19 3.49
C ALA A 143 6.01 28.69 2.06
N ALA A 144 6.57 27.50 1.73
CA ALA A 144 6.34 26.85 0.43
C ALA A 144 4.89 26.44 0.24
N LEU A 145 4.21 25.96 1.31
CA LEU A 145 2.77 25.65 1.24
C LEU A 145 1.95 26.90 0.91
N GLY A 146 2.24 28.02 1.56
CA GLY A 146 1.60 29.31 1.28
C GLY A 146 1.83 29.77 -0.16
N ALA A 147 3.07 29.67 -0.63
CA ALA A 147 3.43 30.00 -2.01
C ALA A 147 2.70 29.08 -3.04
N ALA A 148 2.62 27.78 -2.74
CA ALA A 148 1.88 26.85 -3.58
C ALA A 148 0.37 27.17 -3.61
N CYS A 149 -0.23 27.53 -2.48
CA CYS A 149 -1.64 27.97 -2.42
C CYS A 149 -1.90 29.21 -3.30
N TYR A 150 -0.99 30.19 -3.28
CA TYR A 150 -1.08 31.35 -4.15
C TYR A 150 -1.02 30.93 -5.63
N LEU A 151 -0.03 30.11 -6.02
CA LEU A 151 0.10 29.62 -7.41
C LEU A 151 -1.15 28.88 -7.89
N LEU A 152 -1.81 28.14 -7.00
CA LEU A 152 -3.02 27.39 -7.29
C LEU A 152 -4.30 28.25 -7.26
N GLY A 153 -4.19 29.53 -6.92
CA GLY A 153 -5.30 30.48 -6.89
C GLY A 153 -6.26 30.28 -5.71
N PHE A 154 -5.82 29.63 -4.63
CA PHE A 154 -6.58 29.59 -3.38
C PHE A 154 -6.51 30.93 -2.66
N SER A 155 -7.60 31.35 -1.99
CA SER A 155 -7.58 32.54 -1.18
C SER A 155 -6.78 32.32 0.11
N LEU A 156 -6.20 33.41 0.64
CA LEU A 156 -5.47 33.36 1.90
C LEU A 156 -6.32 32.84 3.07
N ASP A 157 -7.60 33.25 3.12
CA ASP A 157 -8.53 32.83 4.18
C ASP A 157 -8.84 31.33 4.10
N ASN A 158 -9.09 30.81 2.90
CA ASN A 158 -9.33 29.38 2.70
C ASN A 158 -8.09 28.56 3.09
N MET A 159 -6.90 29.01 2.68
CA MET A 159 -5.64 28.37 3.07
C MET A 159 -5.49 28.32 4.60
N LYS A 160 -5.70 29.47 5.30
CA LYS A 160 -5.59 29.53 6.75
C LYS A 160 -6.58 28.61 7.46
N ALA A 161 -7.82 28.55 6.99
CA ALA A 161 -8.83 27.67 7.56
C ALA A 161 -8.39 26.20 7.53
N VAL A 162 -7.90 25.70 6.38
CA VAL A 162 -7.45 24.32 6.23
C VAL A 162 -6.17 24.07 7.00
N LEU A 163 -5.16 24.94 6.89
CA LEU A 163 -3.88 24.76 7.60
C LEU A 163 -4.04 24.81 9.13
N ASN A 164 -5.06 25.47 9.64
CA ASN A 164 -5.40 25.45 11.06
C ASN A 164 -5.72 24.02 11.55
N ASP A 165 -6.41 23.23 10.77
CA ASP A 165 -6.70 21.84 11.09
C ASP A 165 -5.49 20.93 10.88
N VAL A 166 -4.74 21.10 9.79
CA VAL A 166 -3.51 20.35 9.48
C VAL A 166 -2.45 20.51 10.57
N PHE A 167 -2.27 21.74 11.10
CA PHE A 167 -1.23 22.04 12.10
C PHE A 167 -1.72 22.08 13.55
N LYS A 168 -2.95 21.71 13.83
CA LYS A 168 -3.65 21.82 15.13
C LYS A 168 -2.82 21.46 16.38
N ASN A 169 -1.82 20.60 16.25
CA ASN A 169 -0.95 20.13 17.34
C ASN A 169 0.54 20.33 17.06
N LYS A 170 0.93 21.20 16.11
CA LYS A 170 2.31 21.30 15.61
C LYS A 170 2.72 22.76 15.38
N SER A 171 3.07 23.50 16.44
CA SER A 171 3.54 24.89 16.29
C SER A 171 2.63 25.74 15.39
N LEU A 172 1.35 25.67 15.60
CA LEU A 172 0.30 26.23 14.73
C LEU A 172 0.55 27.67 14.29
N ASP A 173 0.79 28.57 15.26
CA ASP A 173 0.97 30.00 14.97
C ASP A 173 2.18 30.27 14.06
N ALA A 174 3.29 29.56 14.28
CA ALA A 174 4.48 29.70 13.46
C ALA A 174 4.24 29.20 12.03
N ASN A 175 3.60 28.04 11.88
CA ASN A 175 3.30 27.46 10.57
C ASN A 175 2.32 28.32 9.77
N LEU A 176 1.25 28.82 10.40
CA LEU A 176 0.29 29.72 9.74
C LEU A 176 0.95 31.03 9.32
N LYS A 177 1.80 31.62 10.19
CA LYS A 177 2.49 32.86 9.88
C LYS A 177 3.48 32.70 8.73
N LEU A 178 4.21 31.59 8.69
CA LEU A 178 5.13 31.28 7.58
C LEU A 178 4.38 31.04 6.27
N ALA A 179 3.27 30.32 6.31
CA ALA A 179 2.44 30.12 5.12
C ALA A 179 1.88 31.45 4.58
N GLU A 180 1.42 32.34 5.48
CA GLU A 180 1.02 33.71 5.11
C GLU A 180 2.16 34.48 4.44
N MET A 181 3.37 34.44 5.02
CA MET A 181 4.53 35.13 4.47
C MET A 181 4.89 34.61 3.07
N GLY A 182 4.82 33.28 2.84
CA GLY A 182 5.07 32.69 1.54
C GLY A 182 4.00 33.08 0.50
N TYR A 183 2.74 33.08 0.90
CA TYR A 183 1.63 33.53 0.05
C TYR A 183 1.80 35.00 -0.38
N GLU A 184 1.96 35.91 0.60
CA GLU A 184 2.15 37.34 0.36
C GLU A 184 3.41 37.67 -0.45
N HIS A 185 4.46 36.83 -0.33
CA HIS A 185 5.69 37.03 -1.11
C HIS A 185 5.42 36.92 -2.60
N LEU A 186 4.73 35.87 -3.05
CA LEU A 186 4.37 35.69 -4.45
C LEU A 186 3.32 36.71 -4.93
N GLU A 187 2.38 37.08 -4.06
CA GLU A 187 1.41 38.12 -4.34
C GLU A 187 2.08 39.48 -4.61
N LYS A 188 3.05 39.90 -3.78
CA LYS A 188 3.84 41.12 -3.98
C LYS A 188 4.67 41.11 -5.26
N LEU A 189 5.16 39.94 -5.66
CA LEU A 189 5.85 39.75 -6.92
C LEU A 189 4.90 39.75 -8.13
N GLN A 190 3.59 39.80 -7.89
CA GLN A 190 2.54 39.69 -8.92
C GLN A 190 2.75 38.44 -9.80
N PHE A 191 3.20 37.35 -9.16
CA PHE A 191 3.46 36.13 -9.90
C PHE A 191 2.17 35.60 -10.48
N ARG A 192 2.19 35.14 -11.73
CA ARG A 192 0.98 34.72 -12.42
C ARG A 192 0.41 33.44 -11.80
N HIS A 193 -0.87 33.45 -11.44
CA HIS A 193 -1.57 32.21 -11.03
C HIS A 193 -1.48 31.17 -12.14
N TRP A 194 -1.31 29.93 -11.73
CA TRP A 194 -1.35 28.81 -12.64
C TRP A 194 -2.78 28.50 -13.09
N LYS A 195 -2.87 27.58 -14.03
CA LYS A 195 -4.12 27.04 -14.55
C LYS A 195 -5.07 26.71 -13.40
N LYS A 196 -6.24 27.31 -13.37
CA LYS A 196 -7.25 27.07 -12.33
C LYS A 196 -7.83 25.66 -12.49
N LEU A 197 -7.33 24.70 -11.69
CA LEU A 197 -7.97 23.41 -11.57
C LEU A 197 -9.27 23.56 -10.76
N THR A 198 -10.28 22.78 -11.14
CA THR A 198 -11.55 22.74 -10.42
C THR A 198 -11.71 21.37 -9.76
N PRO A 199 -11.91 21.31 -8.43
CA PRO A 199 -12.17 20.06 -7.76
C PRO A 199 -13.50 19.48 -8.25
N GLN A 200 -13.54 18.16 -8.43
CA GLN A 200 -14.74 17.46 -8.91
C GLN A 200 -15.29 16.47 -7.91
N ARG A 201 -14.52 16.12 -6.87
CA ARG A 201 -14.95 15.16 -5.86
C ARG A 201 -16.13 15.70 -5.06
N LYS A 202 -17.16 14.88 -4.92
CA LYS A 202 -18.40 15.20 -4.16
C LYS A 202 -18.51 14.37 -2.88
N GLU A 203 -17.77 13.28 -2.78
CA GLU A 203 -17.80 12.35 -1.65
C GLU A 203 -16.69 12.68 -0.66
N GLU A 204 -16.96 12.43 0.62
CA GLU A 204 -15.91 12.50 1.64
C GLU A 204 -14.84 11.44 1.36
N ALA A 205 -13.59 11.84 1.48
CA ALA A 205 -12.46 10.96 1.32
C ALA A 205 -11.35 11.33 2.31
N GLU A 206 -10.58 10.32 2.69
CA GLU A 206 -9.40 10.47 3.53
C GLU A 206 -8.13 10.34 2.69
N LEU A 207 -7.09 11.06 3.08
CA LEU A 207 -5.75 10.85 2.56
C LEU A 207 -5.09 9.74 3.40
N THR A 208 -4.78 8.60 2.80
CA THR A 208 -4.29 7.44 3.54
C THR A 208 -3.29 6.62 2.74
N ASP A 209 -2.42 5.88 3.43
CA ASP A 209 -1.53 4.88 2.84
C ASP A 209 -2.06 3.46 3.03
N GLY A 210 -1.47 2.50 2.30
CA GLY A 210 -1.88 1.10 2.36
C GLY A 210 -1.66 0.45 3.72
N ASN A 211 -0.60 0.80 4.45
CA ASN A 211 -0.33 0.27 5.79
C ASN A 211 -1.36 0.75 6.82
N THR A 212 -1.69 2.03 6.80
CA THR A 212 -2.74 2.62 7.65
C THR A 212 -4.10 2.00 7.34
N ALA A 213 -4.43 1.86 6.06
CA ALA A 213 -5.68 1.25 5.63
C ALA A 213 -5.76 -0.24 6.04
N PHE A 214 -4.69 -1.01 5.84
CA PHE A 214 -4.58 -2.41 6.29
C PHE A 214 -4.78 -2.52 7.81
N ALA A 215 -4.11 -1.66 8.59
CA ALA A 215 -4.24 -1.62 10.05
C ALA A 215 -5.69 -1.35 10.49
N LYS A 216 -6.37 -0.38 9.86
CA LYS A 216 -7.80 -0.10 10.09
C LYS A 216 -8.67 -1.32 9.76
N GLY A 217 -8.35 -2.05 8.68
CA GLY A 217 -9.04 -3.29 8.31
C GLY A 217 -8.93 -4.37 9.39
N LEU A 218 -7.73 -4.60 9.93
CA LEU A 218 -7.51 -5.53 11.06
C LEU A 218 -8.35 -5.13 12.29
N VAL A 219 -8.34 -3.84 12.64
CA VAL A 219 -9.13 -3.32 13.77
C VAL A 219 -10.63 -3.51 13.54
N ALA A 220 -11.12 -3.19 12.35
CA ALA A 220 -12.53 -3.37 11.99
C ALA A 220 -12.97 -4.84 12.08
N ALA A 221 -12.06 -5.79 11.81
CA ALA A 221 -12.29 -7.22 11.97
C ALA A 221 -12.04 -7.74 13.40
N GLY A 222 -11.84 -6.87 14.39
CA GLY A 222 -11.74 -7.25 15.80
C GLY A 222 -10.35 -7.75 16.20
N LEU A 223 -9.30 -7.07 15.79
CA LEU A 223 -7.92 -7.29 16.27
C LEU A 223 -7.84 -7.13 17.78
N ASP A 224 -7.22 -8.09 18.49
CA ASP A 224 -6.90 -8.00 19.93
C ASP A 224 -5.44 -7.58 20.14
N PHE A 225 -4.50 -8.18 19.35
CA PHE A 225 -3.06 -7.99 19.49
C PHE A 225 -2.39 -7.78 18.16
N TYR A 226 -1.44 -6.84 18.12
CA TYR A 226 -0.52 -6.68 17.00
C TYR A 226 0.92 -6.82 17.50
N PHE A 227 1.70 -7.67 16.85
CA PHE A 227 3.11 -7.90 17.17
C PHE A 227 3.97 -7.53 15.97
N ALA A 228 5.02 -6.74 16.17
CA ALA A 228 5.99 -6.43 15.12
C ALA A 228 7.34 -6.05 15.69
N TYR A 229 8.41 -6.47 15.00
CA TYR A 229 9.73 -5.86 15.09
C TYR A 229 9.86 -4.84 13.95
N PRO A 230 10.35 -3.60 14.22
CA PRO A 230 10.35 -2.54 13.21
C PRO A 230 11.18 -2.91 11.98
N MET A 231 10.53 -3.05 10.84
CA MET A 231 11.19 -3.32 9.56
C MET A 231 10.50 -2.53 8.43
N THR A 232 11.24 -1.63 7.79
CA THR A 232 10.75 -0.85 6.63
C THR A 232 10.41 -1.80 5.47
N PRO A 233 9.25 -1.63 4.78
CA PRO A 233 8.28 -0.55 4.93
C PRO A 233 7.08 -0.84 5.86
N SER A 234 7.02 -1.98 6.57
CA SER A 234 5.88 -2.35 7.41
C SER A 234 5.78 -1.58 8.75
N SER A 235 6.81 -0.84 9.15
CA SER A 235 6.90 -0.19 10.47
C SER A 235 5.79 0.83 10.73
N SER A 236 5.21 1.45 9.71
CA SER A 236 4.12 2.42 9.88
C SER A 236 2.83 1.77 10.40
N ILE A 237 2.60 0.46 10.14
CA ILE A 237 1.49 -0.31 10.75
C ILE A 237 1.66 -0.31 12.27
N LEU A 238 2.87 -0.66 12.76
CA LEU A 238 3.21 -0.68 14.18
C LEU A 238 2.99 0.68 14.81
N HIS A 239 3.52 1.74 14.20
CA HIS A 239 3.43 3.11 14.73
C HIS A 239 1.98 3.60 14.79
N PHE A 240 1.19 3.35 13.74
CA PHE A 240 -0.22 3.73 13.70
C PHE A 240 -1.01 3.03 14.80
N LEU A 241 -0.92 1.70 14.90
CA LEU A 241 -1.65 0.92 15.89
C LEU A 241 -1.21 1.24 17.33
N ALA A 242 0.09 1.46 17.56
CA ALA A 242 0.62 1.85 18.88
C ALA A 242 0.05 3.21 19.33
N LYS A 243 -0.05 4.17 18.42
CA LYS A 243 -0.65 5.50 18.70
C LYS A 243 -2.12 5.38 19.07
N GLN A 244 -2.85 4.50 18.40
CA GLN A 244 -4.30 4.35 18.52
C GLN A 244 -4.73 3.22 19.49
N GLN A 245 -3.79 2.53 20.14
CA GLN A 245 -4.10 1.31 20.92
C GLN A 245 -5.13 1.52 22.03
N LYS A 246 -5.20 2.71 22.64
CA LYS A 246 -6.18 3.03 23.68
C LYS A 246 -7.58 3.21 23.10
N GLU A 247 -7.69 3.89 21.98
CA GLU A 247 -8.94 4.16 21.28
C GLU A 247 -9.55 2.86 20.75
N TYR A 248 -8.73 2.04 20.09
CA TYR A 248 -9.16 0.76 19.50
C TYR A 248 -9.24 -0.39 20.53
N LYS A 249 -8.80 -0.16 21.79
CA LYS A 249 -8.77 -1.17 22.85
C LYS A 249 -8.00 -2.43 22.46
N ILE A 250 -6.92 -2.28 21.72
CA ILE A 250 -5.99 -3.33 21.30
C ILE A 250 -4.70 -3.26 22.10
N LYS A 251 -3.87 -4.31 22.01
CA LYS A 251 -2.50 -4.30 22.53
C LYS A 251 -1.50 -4.39 21.39
N VAL A 252 -0.51 -3.50 21.42
CA VAL A 252 0.59 -3.48 20.46
C VAL A 252 1.87 -3.82 21.20
N VAL A 253 2.60 -4.82 20.71
CA VAL A 253 3.81 -5.32 21.34
C VAL A 253 4.95 -5.33 20.34
N GLN A 254 6.09 -4.74 20.73
CA GLN A 254 7.32 -4.76 19.98
C GLN A 254 8.34 -5.67 20.67
N PRO A 255 8.45 -6.95 20.26
CA PRO A 255 9.47 -7.86 20.77
C PRO A 255 10.85 -7.55 20.17
N GLU A 256 11.88 -8.29 20.64
CA GLU A 256 13.28 -8.10 20.27
C GLU A 256 13.66 -8.63 18.86
N SER A 257 12.82 -9.46 18.24
CA SER A 257 13.10 -10.05 16.92
C SER A 257 11.84 -10.58 16.24
N GLU A 258 11.93 -10.85 14.93
CA GLU A 258 10.85 -11.47 14.15
C GLU A 258 10.51 -12.89 14.66
N LEU A 259 11.48 -13.63 15.18
CA LEU A 259 11.23 -14.94 15.81
C LEU A 259 10.30 -14.80 17.02
N ALA A 260 10.57 -13.82 17.89
CA ALA A 260 9.72 -13.54 19.04
C ALA A 260 8.33 -13.04 18.61
N VAL A 261 8.26 -12.17 17.58
CA VAL A 261 7.01 -11.64 17.02
C VAL A 261 6.04 -12.75 16.67
N ILE A 262 6.45 -13.68 15.82
CA ILE A 262 5.53 -14.70 15.31
C ILE A 262 5.16 -15.74 16.39
N ASN A 263 6.11 -16.08 17.27
CA ASN A 263 5.83 -16.99 18.40
C ASN A 263 4.81 -16.38 19.38
N MET A 264 4.95 -15.09 19.72
CA MET A 264 4.00 -14.41 20.61
C MET A 264 2.61 -14.31 19.95
N ALA A 265 2.54 -14.02 18.64
CA ALA A 265 1.28 -13.98 17.91
C ALA A 265 0.59 -15.35 17.89
N LEU A 266 1.34 -16.42 17.65
CA LEU A 266 0.80 -17.78 17.66
C LEU A 266 0.33 -18.19 19.05
N GLY A 267 1.08 -17.82 20.11
CA GLY A 267 0.67 -18.02 21.50
C GLY A 267 -0.61 -17.26 21.86
N ALA A 268 -0.77 -16.02 21.37
CA ALA A 268 -1.99 -15.25 21.54
C ALA A 268 -3.19 -15.92 20.82
N ALA A 269 -2.99 -16.41 19.60
CA ALA A 269 -4.02 -17.16 18.86
C ALA A 269 -4.42 -18.45 19.59
N TYR A 270 -3.47 -19.20 20.14
CA TYR A 270 -3.72 -20.36 20.99
C TYR A 270 -4.56 -20.02 22.23
N ALA A 271 -4.34 -18.84 22.80
CA ALA A 271 -5.12 -18.33 23.94
C ALA A 271 -6.48 -17.68 23.52
N GLY A 272 -6.91 -17.84 22.29
CA GLY A 272 -8.20 -17.33 21.80
C GLY A 272 -8.21 -15.84 21.44
N LYS A 273 -7.04 -15.22 21.23
CA LYS A 273 -6.90 -13.80 20.88
C LYS A 273 -6.65 -13.62 19.40
N ARG A 274 -7.34 -12.67 18.79
CA ARG A 274 -7.18 -12.31 17.39
C ARG A 274 -5.88 -11.53 17.22
N ALA A 275 -4.85 -12.20 16.70
CA ALA A 275 -3.52 -11.65 16.57
C ALA A 275 -3.12 -11.46 15.10
N ALA A 276 -2.33 -10.41 14.85
CA ALA A 276 -1.71 -10.18 13.57
C ALA A 276 -0.25 -9.75 13.75
N VAL A 277 0.56 -9.99 12.71
CA VAL A 277 1.95 -9.58 12.63
C VAL A 277 2.23 -8.78 11.36
N GLY A 278 3.24 -7.91 11.39
CA GLY A 278 3.72 -7.19 10.21
C GLY A 278 5.23 -7.16 10.15
N THR A 279 5.76 -7.38 8.95
CA THR A 279 7.19 -7.40 8.68
C THR A 279 7.48 -7.10 7.21
N ALA A 280 8.76 -6.96 6.83
CA ALA A 280 9.19 -7.04 5.44
C ALA A 280 9.64 -8.47 5.10
N THR A 281 9.88 -8.76 3.82
CA THR A 281 10.20 -10.12 3.38
C THR A 281 11.42 -10.71 4.08
N GLY A 282 12.45 -9.90 4.38
CA GLY A 282 13.62 -10.37 5.12
C GLY A 282 13.28 -10.86 6.53
N GLY A 283 12.38 -10.17 7.24
CA GLY A 283 11.89 -10.63 8.55
C GLY A 283 10.95 -11.82 8.43
N PHE A 284 10.11 -11.87 7.38
CA PHE A 284 9.30 -13.06 7.12
C PHE A 284 10.15 -14.31 6.85
N ALA A 285 11.33 -14.14 6.25
CA ALA A 285 12.27 -15.26 6.08
C ALA A 285 12.73 -15.87 7.42
N LEU A 286 12.82 -15.08 8.49
CA LEU A 286 13.12 -15.58 9.84
C LEU A 286 11.92 -16.27 10.51
N MET A 287 10.72 -16.03 10.04
CA MET A 287 9.47 -16.56 10.63
C MET A 287 9.07 -17.95 10.09
N GLN A 288 9.84 -18.53 9.17
CA GLN A 288 9.40 -19.68 8.35
C GLN A 288 9.04 -20.94 9.15
N GLU A 289 9.78 -21.24 10.20
CA GLU A 289 9.51 -22.42 11.03
C GLU A 289 8.18 -22.27 11.78
N VAL A 290 7.94 -21.14 12.44
CA VAL A 290 6.70 -20.89 13.19
C VAL A 290 5.51 -20.66 12.24
N PHE A 291 5.77 -20.17 11.03
CA PHE A 291 4.76 -20.11 9.98
C PHE A 291 4.29 -21.51 9.58
N ALA A 292 5.20 -22.48 9.44
CA ALA A 292 4.87 -23.89 9.22
C ALA A 292 4.13 -24.49 10.44
N LEU A 293 4.56 -24.15 11.65
CA LEU A 293 3.87 -24.56 12.89
C LEU A 293 2.42 -24.06 12.94
N SER A 294 2.13 -22.85 12.45
CA SER A 294 0.74 -22.35 12.39
C SER A 294 -0.16 -23.23 11.52
N GLY A 295 0.39 -23.78 10.44
CA GLY A 295 -0.29 -24.76 9.57
C GLY A 295 -0.50 -26.12 10.26
N MET A 296 0.53 -26.66 10.91
CA MET A 296 0.47 -27.93 11.62
C MET A 296 -0.49 -27.85 12.83
N ALA A 297 -0.33 -26.83 13.65
CA ALA A 297 -1.15 -26.62 14.85
C ALA A 297 -2.55 -26.07 14.54
N GLU A 298 -2.83 -25.77 13.28
CA GLU A 298 -4.10 -25.19 12.81
C GLU A 298 -4.52 -23.97 13.63
N LEU A 299 -3.57 -23.06 13.85
CA LEU A 299 -3.79 -21.83 14.60
C LEU A 299 -3.92 -20.63 13.65
N PRO A 300 -4.93 -19.76 13.86
CA PRO A 300 -5.16 -18.60 13.01
C PRO A 300 -4.03 -17.57 13.13
N LEU A 301 -3.53 -17.09 12.01
CA LEU A 301 -2.49 -16.07 11.96
C LEU A 301 -2.64 -15.17 10.73
N ALA A 302 -2.81 -13.86 10.94
CA ALA A 302 -2.81 -12.86 9.88
C ALA A 302 -1.44 -12.18 9.82
N ILE A 303 -0.84 -12.11 8.61
CA ILE A 303 0.53 -11.64 8.40
C ILE A 303 0.55 -10.59 7.30
N ALA A 304 1.02 -9.37 7.59
CA ALA A 304 1.41 -8.40 6.57
C ALA A 304 2.88 -8.61 6.19
N VAL A 305 3.14 -8.84 4.90
CA VAL A 305 4.49 -8.88 4.34
C VAL A 305 4.62 -7.72 3.36
N SER A 306 5.35 -6.67 3.76
CA SER A 306 5.59 -5.51 2.91
C SER A 306 6.91 -5.67 2.16
N GLN A 307 6.81 -5.92 0.85
CA GLN A 307 7.96 -6.12 -0.03
C GLN A 307 8.76 -4.83 -0.23
N ARG A 308 10.06 -4.98 -0.38
CA ARG A 308 10.99 -3.93 -0.76
C ARG A 308 12.04 -4.49 -1.71
N TYR A 309 12.84 -3.63 -2.34
CA TYR A 309 13.89 -4.12 -3.22
C TYR A 309 14.95 -4.91 -2.46
N ALA A 310 15.12 -6.17 -2.83
CA ALA A 310 15.98 -7.18 -2.21
C ALA A 310 16.93 -7.77 -3.28
N PRO A 311 17.84 -8.70 -2.97
CA PRO A 311 17.89 -9.59 -1.79
C PRO A 311 18.53 -8.96 -0.56
N ALA A 312 18.44 -9.67 0.58
CA ALA A 312 18.89 -9.25 1.91
C ALA A 312 18.28 -7.89 2.32
N THR A 313 19.08 -6.96 2.83
CA THR A 313 18.59 -5.61 3.16
C THR A 313 18.20 -4.84 1.90
N GLY A 314 18.91 -5.04 0.79
CA GLY A 314 18.66 -4.38 -0.49
C GLY A 314 18.64 -2.85 -0.38
N THR A 315 17.61 -2.24 -0.96
CA THR A 315 17.31 -0.81 -0.79
C THR A 315 15.99 -0.65 -0.04
N PRO A 316 16.02 -0.57 1.31
CA PRO A 316 14.84 -0.80 2.15
C PRO A 316 13.71 0.23 1.98
N THR A 317 14.01 1.40 1.45
CA THR A 317 13.08 2.51 1.23
C THR A 317 12.52 2.57 -0.19
N TYR A 318 12.77 1.52 -1.00
CA TYR A 318 12.36 1.46 -2.41
C TYR A 318 11.55 0.21 -2.74
N THR A 319 10.69 0.32 -3.75
CA THR A 319 9.67 -0.69 -4.06
C THR A 319 10.18 -1.85 -4.90
N SER A 320 9.56 -3.01 -4.73
CA SER A 320 9.68 -4.19 -5.59
C SER A 320 8.51 -5.14 -5.34
N GLN A 321 8.21 -5.99 -6.33
CA GLN A 321 7.28 -7.12 -6.23
C GLN A 321 8.04 -8.44 -6.45
N GLY A 322 9.23 -8.56 -5.86
CA GLY A 322 10.16 -9.66 -6.09
C GLY A 322 9.90 -10.93 -5.29
N ASP A 323 8.93 -10.93 -4.37
CA ASP A 323 8.81 -11.94 -3.33
C ASP A 323 7.53 -12.81 -3.42
N LEU A 324 6.75 -12.70 -4.50
CA LEU A 324 5.51 -13.49 -4.70
C LEU A 324 5.80 -14.99 -4.63
N GLN A 325 6.77 -15.48 -5.38
CA GLN A 325 7.12 -16.91 -5.39
C GLN A 325 7.64 -17.38 -4.02
N PHE A 326 8.43 -16.55 -3.34
CA PHE A 326 8.89 -16.87 -1.99
C PHE A 326 7.70 -17.02 -1.02
N VAL A 327 6.74 -16.11 -1.05
CA VAL A 327 5.57 -16.16 -0.16
C VAL A 327 4.66 -17.34 -0.46
N LEU A 328 4.44 -17.65 -1.74
CA LEU A 328 3.62 -18.78 -2.15
C LEU A 328 4.20 -20.13 -1.69
N HIS A 329 5.53 -20.27 -1.66
CA HIS A 329 6.24 -21.49 -1.31
C HIS A 329 6.92 -21.44 0.07
N SER A 330 6.53 -20.48 0.91
CA SER A 330 7.12 -20.27 2.24
C SER A 330 6.68 -21.35 3.24
N GLY A 331 7.49 -21.55 4.29
CA GLY A 331 7.32 -22.64 5.25
C GLY A 331 7.76 -23.99 4.66
N HIS A 332 8.09 -24.93 5.52
CA HIS A 332 8.38 -26.30 5.10
C HIS A 332 7.14 -27.20 5.29
N GLY A 333 7.10 -28.31 4.55
CA GLY A 333 5.93 -29.20 4.52
C GLY A 333 4.76 -28.60 3.73
N GLU A 334 3.64 -29.30 3.77
CA GLU A 334 2.45 -28.97 2.98
C GLU A 334 1.28 -28.61 3.89
N PHE A 335 0.72 -27.42 3.73
CA PHE A 335 -0.47 -26.93 4.44
C PHE A 335 -1.16 -25.82 3.66
N PRO A 336 -2.50 -25.69 3.79
CA PRO A 336 -3.25 -24.60 3.16
C PRO A 336 -2.84 -23.23 3.72
N ARG A 337 -2.82 -22.23 2.83
CA ARG A 337 -2.63 -20.81 3.15
C ARG A 337 -3.47 -19.95 2.24
N ILE A 338 -3.68 -18.69 2.63
CA ILE A 338 -4.30 -17.69 1.77
C ILE A 338 -3.27 -16.58 1.56
N VAL A 339 -3.14 -16.10 0.32
CA VAL A 339 -2.25 -15.00 -0.05
C VAL A 339 -3.05 -13.97 -0.84
N LEU A 340 -3.15 -12.75 -0.30
CA LEU A 340 -3.87 -11.62 -0.88
C LEU A 340 -2.87 -10.53 -1.26
N ALA A 341 -3.08 -9.85 -2.38
CA ALA A 341 -2.20 -8.78 -2.87
C ALA A 341 -3.02 -7.54 -3.29
N PRO A 342 -3.33 -6.64 -2.34
CA PRO A 342 -4.05 -5.41 -2.64
C PRO A 342 -3.23 -4.45 -3.50
N GLY A 343 -3.91 -3.63 -4.32
CA GLY A 343 -3.28 -2.67 -5.22
C GLY A 343 -3.50 -1.20 -4.84
N ASP A 344 -4.38 -0.91 -3.88
CA ASP A 344 -4.64 0.45 -3.37
C ASP A 344 -5.05 0.42 -1.88
N PRO A 345 -5.16 1.56 -1.20
CA PRO A 345 -5.53 1.62 0.21
C PRO A 345 -6.92 1.02 0.51
N LYS A 346 -7.88 1.17 -0.40
CA LYS A 346 -9.22 0.57 -0.24
C LYS A 346 -9.17 -0.95 -0.23
N GLU A 347 -8.37 -1.53 -1.12
CA GLU A 347 -8.12 -2.98 -1.14
C GLU A 347 -7.30 -3.42 0.07
N ALA A 348 -6.32 -2.62 0.52
CA ALA A 348 -5.52 -2.93 1.70
C ALA A 348 -6.39 -3.00 2.97
N PHE A 349 -7.36 -2.11 3.13
CA PHE A 349 -8.36 -2.19 4.20
C PHE A 349 -9.16 -3.50 4.13
N ALA A 350 -9.72 -3.81 2.97
CA ALA A 350 -10.51 -5.03 2.77
C ALA A 350 -9.67 -6.29 3.05
N CYS A 351 -8.45 -6.37 2.50
CA CYS A 351 -7.54 -7.49 2.72
C CYS A 351 -7.10 -7.62 4.18
N GLY A 352 -6.95 -6.50 4.92
CA GLY A 352 -6.67 -6.52 6.36
C GLY A 352 -7.81 -7.18 7.15
N ALA A 353 -9.04 -6.81 6.84
CA ALA A 353 -10.22 -7.39 7.47
C ALA A 353 -10.42 -8.86 7.07
N GLU A 354 -10.30 -9.18 5.79
CA GLU A 354 -10.40 -10.55 5.27
C GLU A 354 -9.32 -11.45 5.84
N ALA A 355 -8.06 -10.99 5.93
CA ALA A 355 -6.96 -11.79 6.45
C ALA A 355 -7.24 -12.28 7.87
N LEU A 356 -7.68 -11.40 8.75
CA LEU A 356 -7.98 -11.77 10.14
C LEU A 356 -9.22 -12.67 10.23
N ASN A 357 -10.25 -12.41 9.45
CA ASN A 357 -11.47 -13.22 9.40
C ASN A 357 -11.22 -14.61 8.81
N PHE A 358 -10.51 -14.71 7.68
CA PHE A 358 -10.20 -16.00 7.06
C PHE A 358 -9.25 -16.84 7.92
N ALA A 359 -8.25 -16.21 8.56
CA ALA A 359 -7.38 -16.93 9.46
C ALA A 359 -8.20 -17.64 10.55
N TRP A 360 -9.17 -16.96 11.15
CA TRP A 360 -10.03 -17.52 12.18
C TRP A 360 -11.05 -18.51 11.64
N LYS A 361 -11.68 -18.20 10.51
CA LYS A 361 -12.68 -19.08 9.89
C LYS A 361 -12.08 -20.43 9.50
N TYR A 362 -10.90 -20.41 8.89
CA TYR A 362 -10.26 -21.61 8.35
C TYR A 362 -9.15 -22.17 9.22
N GLN A 363 -8.81 -21.53 10.35
CA GLN A 363 -7.71 -21.96 11.22
C GLN A 363 -6.43 -22.23 10.42
N THR A 364 -6.00 -21.22 9.65
CA THR A 364 -4.88 -21.30 8.72
C THR A 364 -4.17 -19.94 8.62
N PRO A 365 -2.88 -19.90 8.29
CA PRO A 365 -2.22 -18.61 8.08
C PRO A 365 -2.74 -17.90 6.81
N VAL A 366 -2.88 -16.58 6.92
CA VAL A 366 -3.25 -15.68 5.83
C VAL A 366 -2.21 -14.59 5.69
N ILE A 367 -1.65 -14.43 4.51
CA ILE A 367 -0.65 -13.42 4.19
C ILE A 367 -1.27 -12.34 3.33
N VAL A 368 -1.05 -11.07 3.69
CA VAL A 368 -1.32 -9.93 2.82
C VAL A 368 0.02 -9.41 2.32
N LEU A 369 0.23 -9.56 1.02
CA LEU A 369 1.46 -9.20 0.34
C LEU A 369 1.36 -7.76 -0.17
N LEU A 370 1.88 -6.84 0.63
CA LEU A 370 2.02 -5.42 0.30
C LEU A 370 3.36 -5.19 -0.41
N ASP A 371 3.57 -3.98 -0.91
CA ASP A 371 4.88 -3.52 -1.33
C ASP A 371 5.11 -2.08 -0.84
N ARG A 372 6.35 -1.59 -0.93
CA ARG A 372 6.71 -0.27 -0.39
C ARG A 372 5.91 0.87 -1.03
N GLN A 373 5.58 0.78 -2.32
CA GLN A 373 4.81 1.83 -2.99
C GLN A 373 3.41 1.96 -2.36
N LEU A 374 2.70 0.85 -2.20
CA LEU A 374 1.40 0.85 -1.53
C LEU A 374 1.52 1.18 -0.04
N SER A 375 2.55 0.67 0.63
CA SER A 375 2.73 0.80 2.08
C SER A 375 2.91 2.23 2.55
N GLU A 376 3.51 3.11 1.75
CA GLU A 376 3.95 4.43 2.20
C GLU A 376 3.45 5.61 1.34
N SER A 377 2.95 5.37 0.13
CA SER A 377 2.36 6.44 -0.68
C SER A 377 1.00 6.82 -0.13
N LEU A 378 0.74 8.14 -0.07
CA LEU A 378 -0.58 8.63 0.32
C LEU A 378 -1.47 8.76 -0.93
N GLU A 379 -2.71 8.33 -0.81
CA GLU A 379 -3.71 8.46 -1.86
C GLU A 379 -5.03 8.95 -1.25
N THR A 380 -5.71 9.86 -1.95
CA THR A 380 -7.09 10.19 -1.64
C THR A 380 -7.96 8.95 -1.88
N SER A 381 -8.55 8.43 -0.82
CA SER A 381 -9.36 7.20 -0.84
C SER A 381 -10.72 7.45 -0.22
N ALA A 382 -11.76 6.86 -0.78
CA ALA A 382 -13.09 6.91 -0.17
C ALA A 382 -13.06 6.34 1.25
N ALA A 383 -13.86 6.92 2.13
CA ALA A 383 -13.94 6.46 3.52
C ALA A 383 -14.29 4.97 3.60
N ASN A 384 -13.60 4.28 4.49
CA ASN A 384 -13.82 2.85 4.70
C ASN A 384 -15.13 2.59 5.47
N PRO A 385 -15.78 1.43 5.26
CA PRO A 385 -16.99 1.10 5.99
C PRO A 385 -16.72 1.04 7.51
N ALA A 386 -17.58 1.67 8.29
CA ALA A 386 -17.42 1.76 9.73
C ALA A 386 -17.55 0.40 10.46
N LYS A 387 -18.14 -0.62 9.82
CA LYS A 387 -18.38 -1.92 10.40
C LYS A 387 -18.08 -3.05 9.41
N ILE A 388 -17.30 -3.99 9.88
CA ILE A 388 -17.04 -5.29 9.24
C ILE A 388 -17.58 -6.38 10.14
N ALA A 389 -18.21 -7.41 9.58
CA ALA A 389 -18.60 -8.59 10.33
C ALA A 389 -17.35 -9.31 10.86
N VAL A 390 -17.32 -9.58 12.16
CA VAL A 390 -16.20 -10.28 12.79
C VAL A 390 -16.47 -11.78 12.74
N GLU A 391 -15.69 -12.51 11.95
CA GLU A 391 -15.77 -13.95 11.81
C GLU A 391 -14.80 -14.62 12.81
N ARG A 392 -15.33 -15.35 13.76
CA ARG A 392 -14.51 -16.04 14.79
C ARG A 392 -14.31 -17.54 14.51
N GLY A 393 -14.84 -18.03 13.41
CA GLY A 393 -14.77 -19.45 13.05
C GLY A 393 -15.60 -20.35 14.00
N LYS A 394 -15.28 -21.63 13.99
CA LYS A 394 -15.97 -22.61 14.83
C LYS A 394 -15.41 -22.61 16.26
N ILE A 395 -16.05 -21.92 17.17
CA ILE A 395 -15.77 -21.96 18.60
C ILE A 395 -16.84 -22.84 19.26
N ALA A 396 -16.43 -23.83 20.05
CA ALA A 396 -17.37 -24.69 20.74
C ALA A 396 -18.02 -23.96 21.93
N GLU A 397 -19.33 -24.14 22.10
CA GLU A 397 -20.07 -23.68 23.27
C GLU A 397 -19.90 -24.70 24.44
N GLY A 398 -19.00 -24.42 25.37
CA GLY A 398 -18.62 -25.34 26.45
C GLY A 398 -17.68 -26.44 25.95
N VAL A 399 -17.51 -27.48 26.74
CA VAL A 399 -16.67 -28.65 26.44
C VAL A 399 -17.56 -29.80 25.96
N PRO A 400 -17.56 -30.12 24.65
CA PRO A 400 -18.31 -31.28 24.15
C PRO A 400 -17.81 -32.58 24.75
N GLU A 401 -18.70 -33.54 24.98
CA GLU A 401 -18.30 -34.90 25.28
C GLU A 401 -17.39 -35.45 24.18
N ASN A 402 -16.26 -36.03 24.55
CA ASN A 402 -15.22 -36.49 23.62
C ASN A 402 -14.64 -35.35 22.75
N TYR A 403 -14.32 -34.20 23.32
CA TYR A 403 -13.67 -33.10 22.64
C TYR A 403 -12.29 -33.50 22.14
N GLY A 404 -12.07 -33.38 20.82
CA GLY A 404 -10.77 -33.44 20.17
C GLY A 404 -10.47 -32.11 19.49
N ARG A 405 -9.33 -31.47 19.81
CA ARG A 405 -8.93 -30.19 19.19
C ARG A 405 -8.84 -30.29 17.66
N TYR A 406 -8.48 -31.45 17.16
CA TYR A 406 -8.26 -31.71 15.75
C TYR A 406 -9.26 -32.71 15.15
N LYS A 407 -10.47 -32.75 15.72
CA LYS A 407 -11.53 -33.63 15.25
C LYS A 407 -11.70 -33.56 13.73
N ILE A 408 -11.71 -34.72 13.07
CA ILE A 408 -11.91 -34.80 11.63
C ILE A 408 -13.35 -34.37 11.30
N THR A 409 -13.47 -33.39 10.41
CA THR A 409 -14.73 -32.83 9.94
C THR A 409 -14.76 -32.78 8.41
N PRO A 410 -15.93 -32.80 7.75
CA PRO A 410 -16.01 -32.80 6.29
C PRO A 410 -15.36 -31.57 5.62
N ASP A 411 -15.31 -30.44 6.32
CA ASP A 411 -14.70 -29.19 5.84
C ASP A 411 -13.27 -28.97 6.38
N GLY A 412 -12.73 -29.90 7.15
CA GLY A 412 -11.39 -29.83 7.72
C GLY A 412 -11.26 -28.87 8.90
N ILE A 413 -12.35 -28.21 9.35
CA ILE A 413 -12.31 -27.15 10.36
C ILE A 413 -12.91 -27.67 11.67
N SER A 414 -12.06 -27.97 12.64
CA SER A 414 -12.46 -28.50 13.95
C SER A 414 -12.94 -27.36 14.86
N PRO A 415 -13.93 -27.61 15.74
CA PRO A 415 -14.32 -26.64 16.78
C PRO A 415 -13.16 -26.34 17.73
N MET A 416 -12.90 -25.08 18.02
CA MET A 416 -11.87 -24.64 18.95
C MET A 416 -12.43 -24.43 20.36
N ILE A 417 -11.66 -24.84 21.36
CA ILE A 417 -11.76 -24.40 22.76
C ILE A 417 -10.39 -23.83 23.15
N PHE A 418 -10.36 -22.89 24.05
CA PHE A 418 -9.13 -22.23 24.46
C PHE A 418 -8.68 -22.64 25.85
N PRO A 419 -7.36 -22.56 26.15
CA PRO A 419 -6.85 -22.80 27.51
C PRO A 419 -7.57 -21.93 28.54
N GLY A 420 -7.84 -22.51 29.70
CA GLY A 420 -8.60 -21.85 30.77
C GLY A 420 -10.13 -22.08 30.71
N THR A 421 -10.65 -22.73 29.66
CA THR A 421 -12.05 -23.16 29.65
C THR A 421 -12.25 -24.26 30.69
N PRO A 422 -13.16 -24.11 31.70
CA PRO A 422 -13.37 -25.11 32.74
C PRO A 422 -13.71 -26.49 32.18
N GLY A 423 -12.98 -27.52 32.62
CA GLY A 423 -13.16 -28.90 32.16
C GLY A 423 -12.53 -29.25 30.81
N ALA A 424 -11.87 -28.29 30.12
CA ALA A 424 -11.20 -28.54 28.86
C ALA A 424 -9.71 -28.83 29.04
N VAL A 425 -9.19 -29.80 28.28
CA VAL A 425 -7.77 -29.98 28.03
C VAL A 425 -7.53 -29.67 26.59
N VAL A 426 -6.76 -28.61 26.31
CA VAL A 426 -6.40 -28.18 24.93
C VAL A 426 -4.94 -28.48 24.72
N LYS A 427 -4.65 -29.50 23.92
CA LYS A 427 -3.27 -29.85 23.50
C LYS A 427 -3.04 -29.40 22.08
N VAL A 428 -1.91 -28.74 21.86
CA VAL A 428 -1.39 -28.34 20.56
C VAL A 428 0.02 -28.89 20.43
N ASP A 429 0.35 -29.46 19.29
CA ASP A 429 1.61 -30.14 19.06
C ASP A 429 2.25 -29.68 17.74
N SER A 430 3.55 -29.76 17.63
CA SER A 430 4.33 -29.55 16.40
C SER A 430 4.59 -30.87 15.64
N TYR A 431 4.37 -32.02 16.28
CA TYR A 431 4.40 -33.32 15.62
C TYR A 431 3.11 -33.56 14.81
N GLU A 432 3.14 -34.57 13.93
CA GLU A 432 1.89 -35.11 13.40
C GLU A 432 1.10 -35.76 14.56
N HIS A 433 -0.19 -35.51 14.61
CA HIS A 433 -1.01 -35.81 15.78
C HIS A 433 -2.39 -36.35 15.43
N ASP A 434 -3.01 -37.06 16.37
CA ASP A 434 -4.40 -37.51 16.26
C ASP A 434 -5.40 -36.37 16.58
N GLU A 435 -6.68 -36.71 16.57
CA GLU A 435 -7.77 -35.77 16.87
C GLU A 435 -7.67 -35.12 18.26
N ASN A 436 -6.95 -35.74 19.21
CA ASN A 436 -6.73 -35.26 20.56
C ASN A 436 -5.43 -34.46 20.73
N GLY A 437 -4.61 -34.33 19.67
CA GLY A 437 -3.31 -33.69 19.72
C GLY A 437 -2.23 -34.60 20.34
N ILE A 438 -2.37 -35.92 20.24
CA ILE A 438 -1.35 -36.88 20.65
C ILE A 438 -0.54 -37.27 19.43
N ALA A 439 0.79 -37.22 19.56
CA ALA A 439 1.72 -37.55 18.49
C ALA A 439 1.48 -38.97 17.96
N ILE A 440 1.50 -39.11 16.62
CA ILE A 440 1.28 -40.36 15.88
C ILE A 440 2.35 -40.56 14.81
N ASP A 441 2.58 -41.83 14.45
CA ASP A 441 3.47 -42.23 13.35
C ASP A 441 2.85 -43.34 12.47
N GLU A 442 1.63 -43.81 12.79
CA GLU A 442 0.95 -44.82 11.97
C GLU A 442 0.47 -44.20 10.63
N ALA A 443 0.91 -44.78 9.53
CA ALA A 443 0.75 -44.28 8.18
C ALA A 443 -0.70 -43.89 7.82
N GLU A 444 -1.68 -44.67 8.22
CA GLU A 444 -3.09 -44.40 7.94
C GLU A 444 -3.63 -43.20 8.72
N LYS A 445 -3.24 -43.03 9.98
CA LYS A 445 -3.62 -41.88 10.80
C LYS A 445 -2.94 -40.60 10.32
N VAL A 446 -1.64 -40.66 10.00
CA VAL A 446 -0.90 -39.54 9.39
C VAL A 446 -1.59 -39.08 8.09
N LYS A 447 -1.95 -40.02 7.22
CA LYS A 447 -2.69 -39.70 5.98
C LYS A 447 -4.05 -39.05 6.28
N ALA A 448 -4.82 -39.58 7.22
CA ALA A 448 -6.14 -39.06 7.56
C ALA A 448 -6.07 -37.61 8.09
N MET A 449 -5.08 -37.30 8.92
CA MET A 449 -4.85 -35.93 9.43
C MET A 449 -4.35 -34.98 8.35
N GLY A 450 -3.51 -35.46 7.43
CA GLY A 450 -3.13 -34.72 6.23
C GLY A 450 -4.35 -34.37 5.36
N ASP A 451 -5.18 -35.35 5.04
CA ASP A 451 -6.40 -35.19 4.26
C ASP A 451 -7.36 -34.18 4.96
N LYS A 452 -7.49 -34.27 6.27
CA LYS A 452 -8.29 -33.32 7.09
C LYS A 452 -7.78 -31.89 6.96
N ARG A 453 -6.47 -31.64 7.10
CA ARG A 453 -5.90 -30.30 6.95
C ARG A 453 -6.13 -29.74 5.54
N PHE A 454 -5.96 -30.58 4.50
CA PHE A 454 -6.18 -30.15 3.10
C PHE A 454 -7.65 -29.98 2.71
N ALA A 455 -8.60 -30.58 3.42
CA ALA A 455 -10.03 -30.35 3.19
C ALA A 455 -10.41 -28.86 3.31
N LYS A 456 -9.67 -28.09 4.12
CA LYS A 456 -9.83 -26.62 4.22
C LYS A 456 -9.61 -25.91 2.89
N ALA A 457 -8.66 -26.35 2.07
CA ALA A 457 -8.40 -25.75 0.76
C ALA A 457 -9.65 -25.81 -0.14
N GLY A 458 -10.37 -26.95 -0.11
CA GLY A 458 -11.64 -27.08 -0.82
C GLY A 458 -12.73 -26.16 -0.28
N SER A 459 -12.76 -25.93 1.03
CA SER A 459 -13.70 -25.00 1.67
C SER A 459 -13.40 -23.54 1.31
N ILE A 460 -12.11 -23.16 1.30
CA ILE A 460 -11.66 -21.83 0.87
C ILE A 460 -11.98 -21.60 -0.60
N ALA A 461 -11.69 -22.57 -1.47
CA ALA A 461 -11.96 -22.48 -2.91
C ALA A 461 -13.46 -22.29 -3.22
N LYS A 462 -14.35 -22.95 -2.50
CA LYS A 462 -15.81 -22.75 -2.64
C LYS A 462 -16.25 -21.32 -2.29
N GLU A 463 -15.61 -20.71 -1.30
CA GLU A 463 -15.93 -19.35 -0.89
C GLU A 463 -15.35 -18.27 -1.84
N MET A 464 -14.26 -18.57 -2.55
CA MET A 464 -13.63 -17.64 -3.49
C MET A 464 -14.64 -16.97 -4.44
N GLY A 465 -15.64 -17.72 -4.91
CA GLY A 465 -16.67 -17.20 -5.82
C GLY A 465 -17.45 -15.99 -5.28
N ALA A 466 -17.53 -15.83 -3.95
CA ALA A 466 -18.17 -14.69 -3.29
C ALA A 466 -17.26 -13.46 -3.13
N HIS A 467 -15.97 -13.61 -3.44
CA HIS A 467 -14.97 -12.56 -3.26
C HIS A 467 -14.42 -11.99 -4.57
N ASN A 468 -13.83 -10.80 -4.49
CA ASN A 468 -13.18 -10.17 -5.64
C ASN A 468 -11.76 -10.71 -5.82
N THR A 469 -11.63 -11.97 -6.22
CA THR A 469 -10.34 -12.65 -6.45
C THR A 469 -9.55 -12.02 -7.58
N ILE A 470 -10.26 -11.50 -8.58
CA ILE A 470 -9.75 -10.70 -9.70
C ILE A 470 -10.63 -9.47 -9.91
N LYS A 471 -10.08 -8.44 -10.52
CA LYS A 471 -10.84 -7.24 -10.94
C LYS A 471 -10.54 -6.89 -12.38
N VAL A 472 -11.59 -6.50 -13.11
CA VAL A 472 -11.50 -6.14 -14.53
C VAL A 472 -11.89 -4.69 -14.71
N TYR A 473 -10.99 -3.91 -15.32
CA TYR A 473 -11.19 -2.50 -15.65
C TYR A 473 -11.04 -2.27 -17.17
N GLY A 474 -11.31 -1.04 -17.60
CA GLY A 474 -11.20 -0.66 -19.00
C GLY A 474 -12.26 -1.30 -19.89
N ASP A 475 -11.91 -1.61 -21.13
CA ASP A 475 -12.82 -2.24 -22.09
C ASP A 475 -12.84 -3.77 -21.91
N LYS A 476 -13.88 -4.25 -21.23
CA LYS A 476 -14.07 -5.69 -20.95
C LYS A 476 -14.19 -6.55 -22.20
N SER A 477 -14.53 -5.95 -23.34
CA SER A 477 -14.67 -6.67 -24.63
C SER A 477 -13.37 -6.74 -25.42
N SER A 478 -12.34 -5.97 -25.02
CA SER A 478 -11.05 -5.94 -25.69
C SER A 478 -10.35 -7.29 -25.64
N ARG A 479 -9.75 -7.67 -26.77
CA ARG A 479 -8.89 -8.85 -26.89
C ARG A 479 -7.40 -8.53 -26.58
N ASP A 480 -7.07 -7.28 -26.32
CA ASP A 480 -5.77 -6.87 -25.82
C ASP A 480 -5.89 -6.71 -24.30
N VAL A 481 -5.20 -7.55 -23.54
CA VAL A 481 -5.31 -7.68 -22.08
C VAL A 481 -4.00 -7.31 -21.43
N ILE A 482 -4.06 -6.50 -20.37
CA ILE A 482 -2.92 -6.19 -19.50
C ILE A 482 -3.18 -6.84 -18.15
N VAL A 483 -2.27 -7.70 -17.69
CA VAL A 483 -2.34 -8.35 -16.38
C VAL A 483 -1.34 -7.71 -15.42
N PHE A 484 -1.75 -7.56 -14.16
CA PHE A 484 -0.94 -6.93 -13.12
C PHE A 484 -1.46 -7.28 -11.71
N TRP A 485 -0.71 -6.90 -10.68
CA TRP A 485 -1.05 -7.12 -9.28
C TRP A 485 -0.42 -6.06 -8.37
N GLY A 486 -0.86 -6.01 -7.10
CA GLY A 486 -0.30 -5.12 -6.10
C GLY A 486 -0.28 -3.66 -6.55
N SER A 487 0.69 -2.89 -6.13
CA SER A 487 0.78 -1.44 -6.39
C SER A 487 0.96 -1.06 -7.86
N THR A 488 1.33 -1.99 -8.76
CA THR A 488 1.35 -1.70 -10.20
C THR A 488 -0.03 -1.31 -10.74
N LYS A 489 -1.11 -1.62 -10.00
CA LYS A 489 -2.47 -1.17 -10.28
C LYS A 489 -2.54 0.32 -10.57
N GLY A 490 -1.96 1.15 -9.70
CA GLY A 490 -2.03 2.61 -9.83
C GLY A 490 -1.45 3.08 -11.16
N ALA A 491 -0.21 2.69 -11.46
CA ALA A 491 0.47 3.07 -12.70
C ALA A 491 -0.24 2.52 -13.95
N VAL A 492 -0.78 1.29 -13.91
CA VAL A 492 -1.51 0.69 -15.04
C VAL A 492 -2.83 1.41 -15.32
N LEU A 493 -3.61 1.72 -14.27
CA LEU A 493 -4.87 2.46 -14.43
C LEU A 493 -4.62 3.88 -14.95
N GLU A 494 -3.56 4.53 -14.49
CA GLU A 494 -3.18 5.86 -14.95
C GLU A 494 -2.68 5.81 -16.40
N ALA A 495 -1.78 4.88 -16.74
CA ALA A 495 -1.27 4.66 -18.09
C ALA A 495 -2.38 4.38 -19.12
N ALA A 496 -3.45 3.69 -18.69
CA ALA A 496 -4.57 3.35 -19.56
C ALA A 496 -5.27 4.58 -20.17
N LYS A 497 -5.20 5.74 -19.51
CA LYS A 497 -5.72 7.01 -20.01
C LYS A 497 -5.00 7.50 -21.28
N TYR A 498 -3.76 7.04 -21.52
CA TYR A 498 -2.86 7.47 -22.59
C TYR A 498 -2.64 6.41 -23.67
N LEU A 499 -3.35 5.27 -23.59
CA LEU A 499 -3.21 4.23 -24.60
C LEU A 499 -3.87 4.60 -25.93
N ALA A 500 -3.26 4.13 -27.01
CA ALA A 500 -3.73 4.41 -28.38
C ALA A 500 -5.10 3.79 -28.67
N LYS A 501 -5.43 2.68 -28.00
CA LYS A 501 -6.72 1.98 -28.11
C LYS A 501 -7.19 1.43 -26.76
N PRO A 502 -8.48 1.21 -26.58
CA PRO A 502 -9.01 0.60 -25.37
C PRO A 502 -8.47 -0.81 -25.16
N VAL A 503 -8.18 -1.16 -23.91
CA VAL A 503 -7.67 -2.47 -23.49
C VAL A 503 -8.47 -3.00 -22.30
N LYS A 504 -8.43 -4.31 -22.11
CA LYS A 504 -8.89 -4.94 -20.87
C LYS A 504 -7.76 -4.93 -19.86
N LEU A 505 -8.04 -4.52 -18.63
CA LEU A 505 -7.10 -4.47 -17.52
C LEU A 505 -7.51 -5.52 -16.48
N LEU A 506 -6.68 -6.51 -16.26
CA LEU A 506 -6.94 -7.63 -15.37
C LEU A 506 -6.02 -7.59 -14.16
N GLN A 507 -6.55 -7.19 -13.02
CA GLN A 507 -5.85 -7.24 -11.74
C GLN A 507 -6.07 -8.58 -11.07
N ILE A 508 -5.00 -9.21 -10.60
CA ILE A 508 -5.06 -10.39 -9.72
C ILE A 508 -4.90 -9.92 -8.28
N VAL A 509 -5.86 -10.27 -7.41
CA VAL A 509 -5.86 -9.90 -5.97
C VAL A 509 -5.57 -11.12 -5.10
N TRP A 510 -6.16 -12.28 -5.41
CA TRP A 510 -5.90 -13.54 -4.70
C TRP A 510 -4.81 -14.31 -5.41
N MET A 511 -3.68 -14.52 -4.73
CA MET A 511 -2.54 -15.27 -5.24
C MET A 511 -2.59 -16.74 -4.84
N GLU A 512 -3.17 -17.06 -3.67
CA GLU A 512 -3.44 -18.42 -3.19
C GLU A 512 -4.69 -18.41 -2.29
N PRO A 513 -5.68 -19.30 -2.50
CA PRO A 513 -5.82 -20.09 -3.71
C PRO A 513 -6.01 -19.20 -4.96
N PHE A 514 -5.48 -19.65 -6.07
CA PHE A 514 -5.55 -18.91 -7.33
C PHE A 514 -6.84 -19.22 -8.09
N ASP A 515 -7.56 -18.20 -8.54
CA ASP A 515 -8.83 -18.35 -9.29
C ASP A 515 -8.56 -18.68 -10.76
N ALA A 516 -8.08 -19.89 -11.00
CA ALA A 516 -7.61 -20.33 -12.31
C ALA A 516 -8.71 -20.28 -13.38
N GLU A 517 -9.94 -20.64 -13.02
CA GLU A 517 -11.06 -20.68 -13.97
C GLU A 517 -11.42 -19.28 -14.47
N ARG A 518 -11.58 -18.31 -13.55
CA ARG A 518 -11.91 -16.93 -13.92
C ARG A 518 -10.76 -16.26 -14.67
N VAL A 519 -9.52 -16.47 -14.24
CA VAL A 519 -8.35 -15.92 -14.93
C VAL A 519 -8.23 -16.50 -16.34
N ALA A 520 -8.38 -17.82 -16.50
CA ALA A 520 -8.37 -18.46 -17.82
C ALA A 520 -9.51 -17.96 -18.73
N ALA A 521 -10.71 -17.75 -18.17
CA ALA A 521 -11.84 -17.20 -18.90
C ALA A 521 -11.58 -15.76 -19.38
N GLU A 522 -11.02 -14.90 -18.52
CA GLU A 522 -10.70 -13.51 -18.88
C GLU A 522 -9.56 -13.38 -19.91
N LEU A 523 -8.63 -14.34 -19.92
CA LEU A 523 -7.53 -14.41 -20.89
C LEU A 523 -7.91 -15.19 -22.16
N GLY A 524 -9.02 -15.94 -22.13
CA GLY A 524 -9.49 -16.73 -23.25
C GLY A 524 -9.81 -15.89 -24.48
N GLY A 525 -9.25 -16.30 -25.65
CA GLY A 525 -9.44 -15.58 -26.91
C GLY A 525 -8.72 -14.23 -27.01
N ALA A 526 -7.86 -13.89 -26.05
CA ALA A 526 -7.02 -12.69 -26.13
C ALA A 526 -6.09 -12.74 -27.35
N LYS A 527 -5.97 -11.61 -28.06
CA LYS A 527 -5.01 -11.43 -29.15
C LYS A 527 -3.62 -11.10 -28.59
N THR A 528 -3.59 -10.28 -27.56
CA THR A 528 -2.36 -9.83 -26.90
C THR A 528 -2.57 -9.91 -25.40
N ILE A 529 -1.63 -10.51 -24.68
CA ILE A 529 -1.57 -10.46 -23.22
C ILE A 529 -0.22 -9.83 -22.85
N ILE A 530 -0.27 -8.79 -22.03
CA ILE A 530 0.92 -8.07 -21.53
C ILE A 530 0.95 -8.17 -20.02
N ASP A 531 2.02 -8.71 -19.46
CA ASP A 531 2.28 -8.76 -18.03
C ASP A 531 3.07 -7.53 -17.58
N VAL A 532 2.63 -6.88 -16.49
CA VAL A 532 3.25 -5.68 -15.94
C VAL A 532 3.60 -5.90 -14.47
N GLU A 533 4.90 -6.00 -14.15
CA GLU A 533 5.37 -6.28 -12.80
C GLU A 533 6.60 -5.46 -12.40
N THR A 534 6.70 -5.13 -11.11
CA THR A 534 7.89 -4.47 -10.54
C THR A 534 8.88 -5.51 -10.01
N ASN A 535 9.27 -6.45 -10.87
CA ASN A 535 10.32 -7.46 -10.62
C ASN A 535 10.99 -7.86 -11.95
N ARG A 536 12.06 -8.67 -11.87
CA ARG A 536 12.81 -9.12 -13.05
C ARG A 536 12.30 -10.43 -13.63
N THR A 537 11.63 -11.25 -12.83
CA THR A 537 11.40 -12.68 -13.16
C THR A 537 9.98 -12.97 -13.63
N ALA A 538 9.11 -11.96 -13.72
CA ALA A 538 7.72 -12.10 -14.17
C ALA A 538 6.97 -13.17 -13.35
N GLN A 539 6.91 -12.97 -12.04
CA GLN A 539 6.42 -13.98 -11.10
C GLN A 539 4.91 -14.23 -11.24
N LEU A 540 4.12 -13.20 -11.57
CA LEU A 540 2.71 -13.37 -11.88
C LEU A 540 2.50 -14.13 -13.18
N ALA A 541 3.24 -13.79 -14.26
CA ALA A 541 3.15 -14.52 -15.52
C ALA A 541 3.50 -16.02 -15.34
N ALA A 542 4.48 -16.31 -14.46
CA ALA A 542 4.83 -17.69 -14.10
C ALA A 542 3.69 -18.39 -13.36
N LEU A 543 3.07 -17.73 -12.38
CA LEU A 543 1.93 -18.26 -11.62
C LEU A 543 0.72 -18.51 -12.53
N ILE A 544 0.39 -17.57 -13.40
CA ILE A 544 -0.72 -17.74 -14.39
C ILE A 544 -0.45 -18.96 -15.26
N ARG A 545 0.78 -19.12 -15.76
CA ARG A 545 1.14 -20.30 -16.57
C ARG A 545 1.02 -21.61 -15.79
N GLU A 546 1.46 -21.63 -14.54
CA GLU A 546 1.37 -22.82 -13.67
C GLU A 546 -0.08 -23.23 -13.44
N LYS A 547 -0.94 -22.26 -13.08
CA LYS A 547 -2.31 -22.54 -12.64
C LYS A 547 -3.30 -22.68 -13.80
N THR A 548 -3.06 -22.05 -14.97
CA THR A 548 -4.02 -22.00 -16.09
C THR A 548 -3.49 -22.61 -17.39
N GLY A 549 -2.20 -22.84 -17.50
CA GLY A 549 -1.55 -23.22 -18.76
C GLY A 549 -1.35 -22.05 -19.75
N VAL A 550 -1.91 -20.87 -19.49
CA VAL A 550 -1.78 -19.70 -20.38
C VAL A 550 -0.37 -19.14 -20.32
N ARG A 551 0.30 -19.06 -21.49
CA ARG A 551 1.63 -18.48 -21.61
C ARG A 551 1.55 -17.00 -21.98
N ILE A 552 2.30 -16.17 -21.25
CA ILE A 552 2.41 -14.73 -21.51
C ILE A 552 3.83 -14.42 -22.00
N ASP A 553 3.95 -14.03 -23.27
CA ASP A 553 5.24 -13.75 -23.90
C ASP A 553 5.61 -12.27 -23.83
N LYS A 554 4.63 -11.34 -23.82
CA LYS A 554 4.87 -9.91 -23.72
C LYS A 554 4.90 -9.47 -22.27
N LYS A 555 6.02 -8.94 -21.83
CA LYS A 555 6.27 -8.55 -20.45
C LYS A 555 6.88 -7.17 -20.38
N ILE A 556 6.40 -6.33 -19.47
CA ILE A 556 6.96 -5.04 -19.11
C ILE A 556 7.40 -5.15 -17.65
N LEU A 557 8.68 -5.32 -17.44
CA LEU A 557 9.28 -5.57 -16.13
C LEU A 557 10.13 -4.39 -15.71
N GLN A 558 9.92 -3.90 -14.49
CA GLN A 558 10.73 -2.84 -13.89
C GLN A 558 11.42 -3.37 -12.63
N TYR A 559 12.75 -3.28 -12.56
CA TYR A 559 13.54 -3.81 -11.45
C TYR A 559 14.71 -2.89 -11.07
N ASN A 560 14.45 -1.58 -11.17
CA ASN A 560 15.37 -0.50 -10.81
C ASN A 560 15.05 0.12 -9.44
N ALA A 561 14.25 -0.57 -8.63
CA ALA A 561 13.79 -0.09 -7.33
C ALA A 561 12.90 1.18 -7.38
N ARG A 562 12.28 1.46 -8.52
CA ARG A 562 11.33 2.58 -8.71
C ARG A 562 9.98 2.06 -9.17
N PRO A 563 8.86 2.75 -8.83
CA PRO A 563 7.56 2.47 -9.44
C PRO A 563 7.57 2.82 -10.92
N PHE A 564 6.59 2.33 -11.66
CA PHE A 564 6.38 2.75 -13.04
C PHE A 564 5.89 4.20 -13.10
N ASP A 565 6.51 5.01 -13.98
CA ASP A 565 5.89 6.24 -14.46
C ASP A 565 4.76 5.88 -15.43
N PRO A 566 3.55 6.44 -15.28
CA PRO A 566 2.41 6.09 -16.12
C PRO A 566 2.59 6.41 -17.60
N LEU A 567 3.27 7.50 -17.94
CA LEU A 567 3.49 7.91 -19.35
C LEU A 567 4.48 7.00 -20.03
N GLU A 568 5.60 6.69 -19.37
CA GLU A 568 6.57 5.72 -19.90
C GLU A 568 5.95 4.33 -20.02
N LEU A 569 5.12 3.93 -19.06
CA LEU A 569 4.41 2.66 -19.12
C LEU A 569 3.45 2.61 -20.30
N ALA A 570 2.70 3.69 -20.53
CA ALA A 570 1.80 3.80 -21.68
C ALA A 570 2.55 3.69 -23.03
N GLU A 571 3.72 4.31 -23.17
CA GLU A 571 4.56 4.17 -24.35
C GLU A 571 5.00 2.71 -24.58
N LYS A 572 5.48 2.05 -23.52
CA LYS A 572 5.90 0.63 -23.58
C LYS A 572 4.73 -0.28 -23.98
N ILE A 573 3.54 -0.05 -23.41
CA ILE A 573 2.33 -0.79 -23.75
C ILE A 573 1.92 -0.54 -25.20
N ASN A 574 1.89 0.72 -25.65
CA ASN A 574 1.53 1.10 -27.02
C ASN A 574 2.44 0.43 -28.07
N ASN A 575 3.71 0.18 -27.75
CA ASN A 575 4.63 -0.54 -28.65
C ASN A 575 4.23 -2.00 -28.85
N TYR A 576 3.60 -2.63 -27.88
CA TYR A 576 3.06 -4.01 -28.00
C TYR A 576 1.66 -4.05 -28.62
N LEU A 577 0.94 -2.93 -28.63
CA LEU A 577 -0.42 -2.84 -29.16
C LEU A 577 -0.48 -2.50 -30.67
N LYS A 578 0.65 -2.16 -31.27
CA LYS A 578 0.80 -1.95 -32.73
C LYS A 578 0.65 -3.30 -33.43
#